data_92c36484e6544b8f5025483cafdcabe2
#
_entry.id   92c36484e6544b8f5025483cafdcabe2
#
_cell.length_a   1.000
_cell.length_b   1.000
_cell.length_c   1.000
_cell.angle_alpha   90.00
_cell.angle_beta   90.00
_cell.angle_gamma   90.00
#
_symmetry.space_group_name_H-M   'P 1'
#
loop_
_entity.id
_entity.type
_entity.pdbx_description
1 polymer ?
#
loop_
_entity_poly.entity_id
_entity_poly.type
_entity_poly.pdbx_seq_one_letter_code
_entity_poly.pdbx_strand_id
1 'polypeptide(L)'
;MVTLEGLSVSYRRHPALHHISGHFARGSLTAVIGPNGSGKSTLLKSIAGLLPATAGRVAVSVPRARIAYLPQLAEIDRGFPIDVRDCVLLGCWPTQGALGGVQGAQLARVDAALHAVGLEGFERRPLSALSSGQLQRVLFARLLVQDAELILLDEPFSAMDGKTTSALLALVRQWHQQQRTVIAVLHDDGQVRRHFPQALLLARELVAWGPTAEVVTDARLAQSRAMAEAWDEAAEVFSIEKVAA
;
A
#
# COMPACT_ATOMS: atom_id res chain seq x y z
N MET A 1 -13.70 8.61 5.60
CA MET A 1 -12.25 8.53 5.96
C MET A 1 -11.36 9.17 4.91
N VAL A 2 -11.41 8.71 3.68
CA VAL A 2 -10.72 9.30 2.53
C VAL A 2 -11.74 9.62 1.46
N THR A 3 -11.73 10.85 0.93
CA THR A 3 -12.60 11.29 -0.18
C THR A 3 -11.73 11.68 -1.36
N LEU A 4 -12.06 11.17 -2.52
CA LEU A 4 -11.44 11.49 -3.80
C LEU A 4 -12.45 12.31 -4.63
N GLU A 5 -12.03 13.44 -5.16
CA GLU A 5 -12.89 14.32 -5.97
C GLU A 5 -12.17 14.65 -7.28
N GLY A 6 -12.54 13.94 -8.35
CA GLY A 6 -11.96 14.12 -9.67
C GLY A 6 -10.44 13.93 -9.71
N LEU A 7 -9.89 13.07 -8.85
CA LEU A 7 -8.45 12.87 -8.70
C LEU A 7 -7.83 12.45 -10.02
N SER A 8 -6.90 13.26 -10.53
CA SER A 8 -6.04 12.93 -11.65
C SER A 8 -4.57 13.12 -11.26
N VAL A 9 -3.72 12.18 -11.65
CA VAL A 9 -2.28 12.21 -11.41
C VAL A 9 -1.54 11.81 -12.68
N SER A 10 -0.56 12.61 -13.09
CA SER A 10 0.22 12.36 -14.29
C SER A 10 1.72 12.37 -14.01
N TYR A 11 2.46 11.45 -14.63
CA TYR A 11 3.92 11.44 -14.68
C TYR A 11 4.39 11.93 -16.04
N ARG A 12 5.14 13.05 -16.10
CA ARG A 12 5.70 13.59 -17.34
C ARG A 12 4.68 13.62 -18.51
N ARG A 13 3.45 14.08 -18.26
CA ARG A 13 2.30 14.14 -19.19
C ARG A 13 1.59 12.80 -19.49
N HIS A 14 2.02 11.67 -18.92
CA HIS A 14 1.28 10.42 -19.04
C HIS A 14 0.34 10.26 -17.83
N PRO A 15 -0.99 10.16 -18.04
CA PRO A 15 -1.94 10.00 -16.95
C PRO A 15 -1.80 8.62 -16.33
N ALA A 16 -1.53 8.60 -15.01
CA ALA A 16 -1.52 7.38 -14.22
C ALA A 16 -2.87 7.15 -13.52
N LEU A 17 -3.58 8.25 -13.19
CA LEU A 17 -4.95 8.25 -12.70
C LEU A 17 -5.71 9.36 -13.42
N HIS A 18 -6.98 9.07 -13.78
CA HIS A 18 -7.83 10.01 -14.50
C HIS A 18 -9.23 10.08 -13.86
N HIS A 19 -9.58 11.26 -13.31
CA HIS A 19 -10.90 11.60 -12.78
C HIS A 19 -11.50 10.61 -11.75
N ILE A 20 -10.68 10.06 -10.83
CA ILE A 20 -11.17 9.14 -9.82
C ILE A 20 -11.97 9.90 -8.75
N SER A 21 -13.24 9.51 -8.55
CA SER A 21 -14.09 10.04 -7.50
C SER A 21 -14.70 8.93 -6.67
N GLY A 22 -14.79 9.14 -5.36
CA GLY A 22 -15.39 8.17 -4.44
C GLY A 22 -14.93 8.35 -3.01
N HIS A 23 -15.29 7.40 -2.16
CA HIS A 23 -15.07 7.49 -0.73
C HIS A 23 -14.71 6.16 -0.08
N PHE A 24 -13.60 6.12 0.69
CA PHE A 24 -13.31 5.04 1.61
C PHE A 24 -13.90 5.36 2.98
N ALA A 25 -14.84 4.55 3.44
CA ALA A 25 -15.47 4.73 4.74
C ALA A 25 -14.46 4.51 5.90
N ARG A 26 -14.69 5.15 7.04
CA ARG A 26 -13.92 4.88 8.27
C ARG A 26 -14.15 3.43 8.69
N GLY A 27 -13.10 2.74 9.12
CA GLY A 27 -13.15 1.33 9.51
C GLY A 27 -13.37 0.35 8.36
N SER A 28 -13.31 0.78 7.08
CA SER A 28 -13.43 -0.14 5.95
C SER A 28 -12.14 -0.91 5.69
N LEU A 29 -12.29 -2.11 5.15
CA LEU A 29 -11.22 -2.94 4.61
C LEU A 29 -11.45 -3.10 3.10
N THR A 30 -10.64 -2.40 2.30
CA THR A 30 -10.84 -2.30 0.85
C THR A 30 -9.61 -2.79 0.09
N ALA A 31 -9.81 -3.70 -0.85
CA ALA A 31 -8.79 -4.08 -1.82
C ALA A 31 -8.81 -3.13 -3.03
N VAL A 32 -7.65 -2.71 -3.49
CA VAL A 32 -7.46 -2.01 -4.77
C VAL A 32 -6.85 -3.00 -5.75
N ILE A 33 -7.58 -3.29 -6.82
CA ILE A 33 -7.20 -4.28 -7.82
C ILE A 33 -7.22 -3.66 -9.22
N GLY A 34 -6.63 -4.35 -10.18
CA GLY A 34 -6.56 -3.94 -11.58
C GLY A 34 -5.26 -4.38 -12.24
N PRO A 35 -5.14 -4.26 -13.57
CA PRO A 35 -3.95 -4.66 -14.31
C PRO A 35 -2.69 -3.87 -13.88
N ASN A 36 -1.52 -4.35 -14.32
CA ASN A 36 -0.27 -3.59 -14.11
C ASN A 36 -0.36 -2.25 -14.84
N GLY A 37 0.23 -1.20 -14.26
CA GLY A 37 0.14 0.15 -14.83
C GLY A 37 -1.21 0.86 -14.65
N SER A 38 -2.20 0.25 -13.97
CA SER A 38 -3.53 0.85 -13.76
C SER A 38 -3.59 1.98 -12.73
N GLY A 39 -2.45 2.35 -12.10
CA GLY A 39 -2.39 3.48 -11.17
C GLY A 39 -2.61 3.12 -9.70
N LYS A 40 -2.65 1.84 -9.30
CA LYS A 40 -2.91 1.41 -7.92
C LYS A 40 -1.95 2.02 -6.89
N SER A 41 -0.65 1.87 -7.10
CA SER A 41 0.39 2.46 -6.24
C SER A 41 0.35 3.99 -6.25
N THR A 42 0.03 4.59 -7.40
CA THR A 42 -0.15 6.04 -7.55
C THR A 42 -1.31 6.52 -6.67
N LEU A 43 -2.42 5.79 -6.64
CA LEU A 43 -3.57 6.10 -5.78
C LEU A 43 -3.15 6.06 -4.29
N LEU A 44 -2.48 4.99 -3.85
CA LEU A 44 -2.04 4.90 -2.45
C LEU A 44 -1.05 6.02 -2.09
N LYS A 45 -0.09 6.32 -2.97
CA LYS A 45 0.88 7.41 -2.77
C LYS A 45 0.20 8.78 -2.70
N SER A 46 -0.84 9.00 -3.50
CA SER A 46 -1.62 10.25 -3.46
C SER A 46 -2.41 10.37 -2.15
N ILE A 47 -3.03 9.28 -1.68
CA ILE A 47 -3.73 9.25 -0.38
C ILE A 47 -2.74 9.47 0.78
N ALA A 48 -1.53 8.89 0.70
CA ALA A 48 -0.46 9.09 1.68
C ALA A 48 0.12 10.52 1.66
N GLY A 49 -0.23 11.36 0.67
CA GLY A 49 0.33 12.70 0.49
C GLY A 49 1.78 12.70 0.00
N LEU A 50 2.22 11.60 -0.64
CA LEU A 50 3.55 11.44 -1.23
C LEU A 50 3.60 11.91 -2.69
N LEU A 51 2.44 11.94 -3.36
CA LEU A 51 2.29 12.44 -4.72
C LEU A 51 1.18 13.49 -4.77
N PRO A 52 1.44 14.68 -5.33
CA PRO A 52 0.41 15.69 -5.50
C PRO A 52 -0.56 15.29 -6.62
N ALA A 53 -1.82 15.68 -6.47
CA ALA A 53 -2.78 15.61 -7.57
C ALA A 53 -2.42 16.60 -8.68
N THR A 54 -2.56 16.19 -9.94
CA THR A 54 -2.46 17.10 -11.10
C THR A 54 -3.76 17.88 -11.29
N ALA A 55 -4.90 17.23 -10.98
CA ALA A 55 -6.22 17.86 -10.92
C ALA A 55 -7.10 17.13 -9.89
N GLY A 56 -8.17 17.80 -9.44
CA GLY A 56 -9.01 17.28 -8.36
C GLY A 56 -8.33 17.35 -6.99
N ARG A 57 -8.82 16.57 -6.04
CA ARG A 57 -8.25 16.55 -4.68
C ARG A 57 -8.43 15.22 -3.95
N VAL A 58 -7.55 14.99 -2.97
CA VAL A 58 -7.67 13.95 -1.96
C VAL A 58 -7.87 14.62 -0.61
N ALA A 59 -8.96 14.27 0.08
CA ALA A 59 -9.21 14.71 1.44
C ALA A 59 -9.15 13.52 2.40
N VAL A 60 -8.28 13.59 3.42
CA VAL A 60 -8.11 12.56 4.45
C VAL A 60 -8.51 13.15 5.79
N SER A 61 -9.41 12.48 6.52
CA SER A 61 -10.00 12.99 7.78
C SER A 61 -9.15 12.75 9.04
N VAL A 62 -7.91 12.26 8.87
CA VAL A 62 -6.96 12.07 9.99
C VAL A 62 -5.66 12.81 9.70
N PRO A 63 -4.91 13.21 10.74
CA PRO A 63 -3.62 13.86 10.56
C PRO A 63 -2.60 12.90 9.93
N ARG A 64 -1.63 13.45 9.21
CA ARG A 64 -0.58 12.66 8.51
C ARG A 64 0.15 11.67 9.43
N ALA A 65 0.36 12.03 10.70
CA ALA A 65 0.96 11.15 11.69
C ALA A 65 0.16 9.86 11.97
N ARG A 66 -1.13 9.85 11.61
CA ARG A 66 -2.03 8.70 11.77
C ARG A 66 -2.26 7.93 10.46
N ILE A 67 -1.45 8.21 9.44
CA ILE A 67 -1.44 7.48 8.16
C ILE A 67 -0.17 6.62 8.11
N ALA A 68 -0.32 5.32 7.99
CA ALA A 68 0.78 4.40 7.76
C ALA A 68 0.79 3.96 6.29
N TYR A 69 1.96 3.94 5.67
CA TYR A 69 2.16 3.49 4.31
C TYR A 69 3.25 2.41 4.24
N LEU A 70 2.88 1.27 3.68
CA LEU A 70 3.79 0.20 3.30
C LEU A 70 4.02 0.30 1.78
N PRO A 71 5.20 0.71 1.32
CA PRO A 71 5.52 0.72 -0.10
C PRO A 71 5.77 -0.68 -0.63
N GLN A 72 5.82 -0.82 -1.96
CA GLN A 72 6.28 -2.05 -2.60
C GLN A 72 7.71 -2.38 -2.16
N LEU A 73 7.99 -3.66 -1.98
CA LEU A 73 9.30 -4.12 -1.50
C LEU A 73 10.46 -3.68 -2.41
N ALA A 74 10.21 -3.56 -3.71
CA ALA A 74 11.19 -3.08 -4.68
C ALA A 74 11.61 -1.61 -4.49
N GLU A 75 10.81 -0.80 -3.79
CA GLU A 75 11.10 0.60 -3.50
C GLU A 75 11.99 0.79 -2.24
N ILE A 76 12.23 -0.29 -1.49
CA ILE A 76 13.04 -0.24 -0.26
C ILE A 76 14.52 -0.39 -0.59
N ASP A 77 15.29 0.62 -0.23
CA ASP A 77 16.75 0.54 -0.30
C ASP A 77 17.28 -0.38 0.82
N ARG A 78 17.63 -1.61 0.44
CA ARG A 78 18.22 -2.58 1.36
C ARG A 78 19.67 -2.27 1.74
N GLY A 79 20.34 -1.42 0.97
CA GLY A 79 21.71 -0.98 1.21
C GLY A 79 21.84 0.10 2.29
N PHE A 80 20.72 0.70 2.70
CA PHE A 80 20.72 1.70 3.76
C PHE A 80 21.22 1.06 5.07
N PRO A 81 22.23 1.63 5.74
CA PRO A 81 22.91 1.01 6.89
C PRO A 81 22.08 1.14 8.18
N ILE A 82 20.98 0.39 8.26
CA ILE A 82 20.06 0.35 9.39
C ILE A 82 19.80 -1.11 9.79
N ASP A 83 19.65 -1.39 11.06
CA ASP A 83 19.23 -2.70 11.54
C ASP A 83 17.71 -2.83 11.67
N VAL A 84 17.25 -4.04 11.97
CA VAL A 84 15.82 -4.38 12.11
C VAL A 84 15.16 -3.55 13.21
N ARG A 85 15.79 -3.42 14.39
CA ARG A 85 15.25 -2.66 15.52
C ARG A 85 15.03 -1.21 15.15
N ASP A 86 16.05 -0.58 14.58
CA ASP A 86 15.99 0.82 14.20
C ASP A 86 14.97 1.07 13.08
N CYS A 87 14.86 0.15 12.12
CA CYS A 87 13.82 0.22 11.08
C CYS A 87 12.41 0.17 11.69
N VAL A 88 12.17 -0.68 12.68
CA VAL A 88 10.86 -0.77 13.35
C VAL A 88 10.62 0.46 14.22
N LEU A 89 11.65 0.99 14.91
CA LEU A 89 11.59 2.24 15.69
C LEU A 89 11.17 3.45 14.88
N LEU A 90 11.48 3.50 13.56
CA LEU A 90 10.97 4.55 12.68
C LEU A 90 9.43 4.64 12.69
N GLY A 91 8.71 3.57 13.05
CA GLY A 91 7.27 3.59 13.27
C GLY A 91 6.81 4.51 14.42
N CYS A 92 7.68 4.80 15.40
CA CYS A 92 7.39 5.73 16.49
C CYS A 92 7.54 7.21 16.08
N TRP A 93 8.29 7.48 15.01
CA TRP A 93 8.66 8.84 14.60
C TRP A 93 7.49 9.81 14.42
N PRO A 94 6.36 9.43 13.78
CA PRO A 94 5.26 10.36 13.54
C PRO A 94 4.64 10.96 14.82
N THR A 95 4.78 10.27 15.96
CA THR A 95 4.23 10.71 17.24
C THR A 95 5.23 11.40 18.17
N GLN A 96 6.54 11.22 17.93
CA GLN A 96 7.60 11.71 18.83
C GLN A 96 8.46 12.80 18.23
N GLY A 97 8.49 12.91 16.89
CA GLY A 97 9.39 13.77 16.16
C GLY A 97 10.86 13.29 16.19
N ALA A 98 11.70 13.94 15.39
CA ALA A 98 13.10 13.55 15.18
C ALA A 98 14.00 13.73 16.42
N LEU A 99 13.61 14.54 17.39
CA LEU A 99 14.38 14.85 18.60
C LEU A 99 13.89 14.08 19.84
N GLY A 100 12.85 13.24 19.69
CA GLY A 100 12.35 12.39 20.78
C GLY A 100 13.35 11.26 21.07
N GLY A 101 13.86 11.21 22.30
CA GLY A 101 14.71 10.09 22.74
C GLY A 101 13.93 8.77 22.79
N VAL A 102 14.57 7.66 22.41
CA VAL A 102 13.99 6.32 22.54
C VAL A 102 13.88 5.95 24.01
N GLN A 103 12.67 5.70 24.49
CA GLN A 103 12.38 5.30 25.88
C GLN A 103 12.12 3.80 25.96
N GLY A 104 12.21 3.21 27.18
CA GLY A 104 11.99 1.78 27.38
C GLY A 104 10.62 1.28 26.89
N ALA A 105 9.57 2.11 26.98
CA ALA A 105 8.23 1.76 26.49
C ALA A 105 8.19 1.54 24.96
N GLN A 106 9.00 2.26 24.20
CA GLN A 106 9.06 2.06 22.75
C GLN A 106 9.83 0.81 22.38
N LEU A 107 10.92 0.53 23.08
CA LEU A 107 11.66 -0.72 22.89
C LEU A 107 10.76 -1.92 23.16
N ALA A 108 9.97 -1.88 24.24
CA ALA A 108 9.00 -2.95 24.53
C ALA A 108 7.94 -3.10 23.42
N ARG A 109 7.47 -1.97 22.80
CA ARG A 109 6.56 -2.02 21.65
C ARG A 109 7.22 -2.61 20.40
N VAL A 110 8.49 -2.30 20.17
CA VAL A 110 9.27 -2.88 19.05
C VAL A 110 9.44 -4.37 19.26
N ASP A 111 9.84 -4.81 20.46
CA ASP A 111 10.01 -6.23 20.77
C ASP A 111 8.69 -7.00 20.61
N ALA A 112 7.58 -6.45 21.10
CA ALA A 112 6.23 -7.03 20.90
C ALA A 112 5.84 -7.10 19.41
N ALA A 113 6.18 -6.08 18.63
CA ALA A 113 5.90 -6.06 17.19
C ALA A 113 6.74 -7.09 16.42
N LEU A 114 8.02 -7.24 16.78
CA LEU A 114 8.90 -8.25 16.20
C LEU A 114 8.44 -9.67 16.56
N HIS A 115 8.00 -9.89 17.80
CA HIS A 115 7.37 -11.16 18.22
C HIS A 115 6.13 -11.45 17.37
N ALA A 116 5.22 -10.48 17.20
CA ALA A 116 3.97 -10.64 16.44
C ALA A 116 4.19 -11.04 14.98
N VAL A 117 5.33 -10.69 14.38
CA VAL A 117 5.70 -11.07 13.01
C VAL A 117 6.70 -12.23 12.94
N GLY A 118 7.06 -12.85 14.07
CA GLY A 118 7.98 -14.00 14.16
C GLY A 118 9.42 -13.66 13.77
N LEU A 119 9.93 -12.52 14.26
CA LEU A 119 11.30 -12.04 14.03
C LEU A 119 12.08 -11.80 15.34
N GLU A 120 11.76 -12.51 16.40
CA GLU A 120 12.56 -12.51 17.63
C GLU A 120 14.01 -12.93 17.33
N GLY A 121 14.98 -12.24 17.94
CA GLY A 121 16.40 -12.48 17.73
C GLY A 121 16.98 -11.89 16.44
N PHE A 122 16.17 -11.11 15.67
CA PHE A 122 16.62 -10.44 14.46
C PHE A 122 16.97 -8.96 14.67
N GLU A 123 16.83 -8.43 15.86
CA GLU A 123 16.86 -7.00 16.21
C GLU A 123 18.10 -6.29 15.66
N ARG A 124 19.26 -6.94 15.76
CA ARG A 124 20.57 -6.39 15.34
C ARG A 124 21.01 -6.78 13.92
N ARG A 125 20.15 -7.48 13.17
CA ARG A 125 20.49 -7.85 11.79
C ARG A 125 20.33 -6.65 10.88
N PRO A 126 21.28 -6.37 9.97
CA PRO A 126 21.12 -5.34 8.96
C PRO A 126 20.02 -5.75 7.97
N LEU A 127 19.28 -4.76 7.43
CA LEU A 127 18.21 -5.04 6.45
C LEU A 127 18.73 -5.76 5.20
N SER A 128 19.98 -5.48 4.81
CA SER A 128 20.64 -6.11 3.65
C SER A 128 20.80 -7.64 3.79
N ALA A 129 20.86 -8.17 5.03
CA ALA A 129 21.01 -9.59 5.29
C ALA A 129 19.67 -10.36 5.34
N LEU A 130 18.54 -9.67 5.14
CA LEU A 130 17.22 -10.28 5.24
C LEU A 130 16.75 -10.84 3.88
N SER A 131 16.04 -11.98 3.92
CA SER A 131 15.22 -12.40 2.77
C SER A 131 14.08 -11.41 2.50
N SER A 132 13.49 -11.46 1.31
CA SER A 132 12.35 -10.59 0.96
C SER A 132 11.17 -10.76 1.93
N GLY A 133 10.84 -12.00 2.29
CA GLY A 133 9.77 -12.27 3.26
C GLY A 133 10.11 -11.82 4.70
N GLN A 134 11.39 -11.87 5.10
CA GLN A 134 11.84 -11.33 6.39
C GLN A 134 11.73 -9.81 6.41
N LEU A 135 12.23 -9.13 5.36
CA LEU A 135 12.13 -7.68 5.24
C LEU A 135 10.67 -7.21 5.26
N GLN A 136 9.79 -7.89 4.54
CA GLN A 136 8.36 -7.56 4.54
C GLN A 136 7.77 -7.65 5.95
N ARG A 137 8.12 -8.70 6.72
CA ARG A 137 7.69 -8.82 8.12
C ARG A 137 8.24 -7.70 9.01
N VAL A 138 9.47 -7.23 8.80
CA VAL A 138 10.02 -6.04 9.47
C VAL A 138 9.18 -4.80 9.17
N LEU A 139 8.79 -4.60 7.92
CA LEU A 139 7.95 -3.48 7.53
C LEU A 139 6.55 -3.56 8.16
N PHE A 140 5.97 -4.76 8.30
CA PHE A 140 4.73 -4.95 9.06
C PHE A 140 4.91 -4.64 10.55
N ALA A 141 6.02 -5.06 11.17
CA ALA A 141 6.33 -4.69 12.55
C ALA A 141 6.42 -3.17 12.73
N ARG A 142 7.01 -2.45 11.77
CA ARG A 142 7.03 -0.98 11.76
C ARG A 142 5.62 -0.38 11.75
N LEU A 143 4.69 -0.95 10.93
CA LEU A 143 3.30 -0.49 10.91
C LEU A 143 2.57 -0.75 12.24
N LEU A 144 2.84 -1.89 12.89
CA LEU A 144 2.27 -2.22 14.22
C LEU A 144 2.68 -1.18 15.27
N VAL A 145 3.95 -0.76 15.25
CA VAL A 145 4.46 0.27 16.17
C VAL A 145 3.90 1.65 15.86
N GLN A 146 3.63 1.99 14.60
CA GLN A 146 3.11 3.30 14.19
C GLN A 146 1.69 3.58 14.70
N ASP A 147 0.87 2.56 14.95
CA ASP A 147 -0.49 2.67 15.52
C ASP A 147 -1.40 3.65 14.74
N ALA A 148 -1.42 3.51 13.43
CA ALA A 148 -2.16 4.39 12.53
C ALA A 148 -3.65 4.07 12.45
N GLU A 149 -4.49 5.09 12.14
CA GLU A 149 -5.93 4.94 11.89
C GLU A 149 -6.23 4.61 10.41
N LEU A 150 -5.37 5.09 9.50
CA LEU A 150 -5.40 4.76 8.07
C LEU A 150 -4.14 4.00 7.70
N ILE A 151 -4.30 2.79 7.18
CA ILE A 151 -3.23 1.89 6.81
C ILE A 151 -3.31 1.63 5.31
N LEU A 152 -2.26 1.98 4.58
CA LEU A 152 -2.13 1.84 3.15
C LEU A 152 -1.07 0.79 2.85
N LEU A 153 -1.44 -0.28 2.16
CA LEU A 153 -0.57 -1.43 1.89
C LEU A 153 -0.40 -1.61 0.39
N ASP A 154 0.81 -1.43 -0.12
CA ASP A 154 1.11 -1.62 -1.54
C ASP A 154 1.77 -2.98 -1.76
N GLU A 155 1.03 -3.93 -2.33
CA GLU A 155 1.42 -5.33 -2.57
C GLU A 155 2.01 -6.03 -1.34
N PRO A 156 1.31 -6.01 -0.18
CA PRO A 156 1.88 -6.43 1.10
C PRO A 156 2.25 -7.90 1.18
N PHE A 157 1.76 -8.75 0.29
CA PHE A 157 1.93 -10.20 0.33
C PHE A 157 2.79 -10.75 -0.82
N SER A 158 3.43 -9.87 -1.61
CA SER A 158 4.30 -10.28 -2.72
C SER A 158 5.51 -11.08 -2.22
N ALA A 159 5.88 -12.12 -2.98
CA ALA A 159 7.06 -12.96 -2.73
C ALA A 159 7.09 -13.66 -1.36
N MET A 160 5.91 -14.01 -0.79
CA MET A 160 5.79 -14.74 0.45
C MET A 160 5.20 -16.14 0.28
N ASP A 161 5.58 -17.04 1.20
CA ASP A 161 4.91 -18.33 1.34
C ASP A 161 3.50 -18.20 1.93
N GLY A 162 2.67 -19.22 1.71
CA GLY A 162 1.27 -19.21 2.14
C GLY A 162 1.06 -19.10 3.65
N LYS A 163 1.99 -19.63 4.46
CA LYS A 163 1.92 -19.57 5.93
C LYS A 163 2.16 -18.14 6.41
N THR A 164 3.20 -17.48 5.89
CA THR A 164 3.52 -16.09 6.21
C THR A 164 2.40 -15.16 5.75
N THR A 165 1.90 -15.34 4.52
CA THR A 165 0.75 -14.59 3.99
C THR A 165 -0.47 -14.70 4.89
N SER A 166 -0.82 -15.93 5.34
CA SER A 166 -1.96 -16.15 6.23
C SER A 166 -1.81 -15.44 7.58
N ALA A 167 -0.60 -15.43 8.16
CA ALA A 167 -0.31 -14.74 9.41
C ALA A 167 -0.47 -13.21 9.26
N LEU A 168 0.06 -12.62 8.18
CA LEU A 168 -0.07 -11.17 7.93
C LEU A 168 -1.51 -10.77 7.56
N LEU A 169 -2.26 -11.61 6.86
CA LEU A 169 -3.71 -11.41 6.65
C LEU A 169 -4.48 -11.43 7.98
N ALA A 170 -4.06 -12.22 8.96
CA ALA A 170 -4.66 -12.20 10.30
C ALA A 170 -4.44 -10.84 10.99
N LEU A 171 -3.24 -10.24 10.87
CA LEU A 171 -2.96 -8.88 11.37
C LEU A 171 -3.83 -7.83 10.67
N VAL A 172 -3.99 -7.91 9.34
CA VAL A 172 -4.86 -7.00 8.58
C VAL A 172 -6.31 -7.10 9.06
N ARG A 173 -6.82 -8.32 9.29
CA ARG A 173 -8.16 -8.53 9.85
C ARG A 173 -8.29 -7.98 11.28
N GLN A 174 -7.26 -8.14 12.10
CA GLN A 174 -7.23 -7.56 13.44
C GLN A 174 -7.32 -6.02 13.40
N TRP A 175 -6.58 -5.34 12.50
CA TRP A 175 -6.70 -3.91 12.31
C TRP A 175 -8.12 -3.49 11.92
N HIS A 176 -8.76 -4.22 11.01
CA HIS A 176 -10.15 -3.97 10.61
C HIS A 176 -11.11 -4.16 11.79
N GLN A 177 -10.96 -5.22 12.61
CA GLN A 177 -11.75 -5.44 13.82
C GLN A 177 -11.57 -4.30 14.85
N GLN A 178 -10.38 -3.68 14.89
CA GLN A 178 -10.09 -2.50 15.69
C GLN A 178 -10.64 -1.19 15.07
N GLN A 179 -11.48 -1.28 14.04
CA GLN A 179 -12.06 -0.14 13.33
C GLN A 179 -11.01 0.76 12.64
N ARG A 180 -9.83 0.26 12.33
CA ARG A 180 -8.86 0.94 11.48
C ARG A 180 -9.30 0.82 10.03
N THR A 181 -9.06 1.86 9.25
CA THR A 181 -9.30 1.83 7.81
C THR A 181 -8.08 1.23 7.11
N VAL A 182 -8.28 0.18 6.33
CA VAL A 182 -7.20 -0.47 5.58
C VAL A 182 -7.52 -0.45 4.09
N ILE A 183 -6.57 0.05 3.29
CA ILE A 183 -6.62 0.04 1.83
C ILE A 183 -5.40 -0.73 1.34
N ALA A 184 -5.59 -1.84 0.65
CA ALA A 184 -4.51 -2.72 0.22
C ALA A 184 -4.55 -2.98 -1.29
N VAL A 185 -3.43 -2.76 -1.98
CA VAL A 185 -3.24 -3.19 -3.37
C VAL A 185 -2.94 -4.67 -3.39
N LEU A 186 -3.71 -5.43 -4.15
CA LEU A 186 -3.59 -6.89 -4.28
C LEU A 186 -3.67 -7.33 -5.74
N HIS A 187 -3.04 -8.49 -6.04
CA HIS A 187 -3.06 -9.11 -7.35
C HIS A 187 -3.82 -10.45 -7.39
N ASP A 188 -4.05 -11.08 -6.22
CA ASP A 188 -4.73 -12.37 -6.11
C ASP A 188 -6.23 -12.15 -5.86
N ASP A 189 -7.04 -12.30 -6.90
CA ASP A 189 -8.51 -12.18 -6.83
C ASP A 189 -9.12 -13.14 -5.82
N GLY A 190 -8.52 -14.32 -5.64
CA GLY A 190 -8.96 -15.30 -4.65
C GLY A 190 -8.76 -14.83 -3.22
N GLN A 191 -7.63 -14.15 -2.92
CA GLN A 191 -7.40 -13.51 -1.62
C GLN A 191 -8.38 -12.34 -1.41
N VAL A 192 -8.60 -11.52 -2.43
CA VAL A 192 -9.55 -10.41 -2.38
C VAL A 192 -10.95 -10.91 -2.02
N ARG A 193 -11.48 -11.88 -2.77
CA ARG A 193 -12.82 -12.46 -2.54
C ARG A 193 -12.98 -13.05 -1.14
N ARG A 194 -11.92 -13.64 -0.58
CA ARG A 194 -11.98 -14.31 0.74
C ARG A 194 -11.80 -13.37 1.92
N HIS A 195 -11.06 -12.27 1.77
CA HIS A 195 -10.59 -11.51 2.92
C HIS A 195 -10.98 -10.03 2.92
N PHE A 196 -11.42 -9.47 1.80
CA PHE A 196 -11.75 -8.06 1.67
C PHE A 196 -13.22 -7.86 1.33
N PRO A 197 -14.02 -7.24 2.23
CA PRO A 197 -15.45 -7.01 1.98
C PRO A 197 -15.71 -5.97 0.90
N GLN A 198 -14.77 -5.04 0.68
CA GLN A 198 -14.88 -3.98 -0.32
C GLN A 198 -13.73 -4.09 -1.33
N ALA A 199 -14.00 -3.74 -2.57
CA ALA A 199 -13.00 -3.66 -3.62
C ALA A 199 -13.18 -2.40 -4.47
N LEU A 200 -12.05 -1.90 -4.97
CA LEU A 200 -11.96 -0.86 -5.97
C LEU A 200 -11.19 -1.45 -7.17
N LEU A 201 -11.82 -1.52 -8.33
CA LEU A 201 -11.23 -1.97 -9.59
C LEU A 201 -10.81 -0.77 -10.43
N LEU A 202 -9.52 -0.70 -10.74
CA LEU A 202 -8.88 0.44 -11.38
C LEU A 202 -8.23 0.03 -12.71
N ALA A 203 -8.42 0.87 -13.74
CA ALA A 203 -7.73 0.79 -15.03
C ALA A 203 -7.36 2.22 -15.51
N ARG A 204 -6.54 2.94 -14.74
CA ARG A 204 -6.28 4.38 -14.76
C ARG A 204 -7.52 5.23 -14.49
N GLU A 205 -8.69 4.71 -14.81
CA GLU A 205 -10.00 5.21 -14.44
C GLU A 205 -10.71 4.24 -13.49
N LEU A 206 -11.77 4.71 -12.85
CA LEU A 206 -12.58 3.88 -11.98
C LEU A 206 -13.46 2.96 -12.84
N VAL A 207 -13.26 1.65 -12.75
CA VAL A 207 -14.11 0.64 -13.39
C VAL A 207 -15.30 0.28 -12.49
N ALA A 208 -15.03 -0.02 -11.22
CA ALA A 208 -16.04 -0.32 -10.23
C ALA A 208 -15.54 -0.10 -8.80
N TRP A 209 -16.44 0.23 -7.87
CA TRP A 209 -16.14 0.38 -6.46
C TRP A 209 -17.35 -0.03 -5.61
N GLY A 210 -17.18 -0.94 -4.66
CA GLY A 210 -18.28 -1.42 -3.82
C GLY A 210 -17.98 -2.78 -3.18
N PRO A 211 -19.03 -3.53 -2.82
CA PRO A 211 -18.89 -4.89 -2.30
C PRO A 211 -18.06 -5.78 -3.22
N THR A 212 -17.13 -6.52 -2.66
CA THR A 212 -16.19 -7.36 -3.44
C THR A 212 -16.89 -8.32 -4.37
N ALA A 213 -18.02 -8.92 -3.94
CA ALA A 213 -18.79 -9.86 -4.76
C ALA A 213 -19.34 -9.21 -6.04
N GLU A 214 -19.64 -7.91 -6.00
CA GLU A 214 -20.14 -7.14 -7.14
C GLU A 214 -19.01 -6.61 -8.03
N VAL A 215 -17.89 -6.23 -7.44
CA VAL A 215 -16.76 -5.62 -8.15
C VAL A 215 -15.89 -6.67 -8.82
N VAL A 216 -15.56 -7.76 -8.14
CA VAL A 216 -14.63 -8.79 -8.62
C VAL A 216 -15.39 -9.85 -9.41
N THR A 217 -15.92 -9.48 -10.58
CA THR A 217 -16.57 -10.38 -11.53
C THR A 217 -15.71 -10.55 -12.77
N ASP A 218 -15.82 -11.71 -13.45
CA ASP A 218 -15.02 -12.00 -14.65
C ASP A 218 -15.24 -10.95 -15.75
N ALA A 219 -16.49 -10.47 -15.91
CA ALA A 219 -16.83 -9.44 -16.87
C ALA A 219 -16.11 -8.12 -16.59
N ARG A 220 -16.10 -7.65 -15.33
CA ARG A 220 -15.43 -6.40 -14.94
C ARG A 220 -13.89 -6.52 -14.97
N LEU A 221 -13.36 -7.68 -14.60
CA LEU A 221 -11.93 -7.97 -14.74
C LEU A 221 -11.50 -7.96 -16.22
N ALA A 222 -12.29 -8.55 -17.12
CA ALA A 222 -12.04 -8.47 -18.56
C ALA A 222 -12.12 -7.03 -19.08
N GLN A 223 -13.15 -6.28 -18.66
CA GLN A 223 -13.30 -4.86 -19.00
C GLN A 223 -12.07 -4.04 -18.56
N SER A 224 -11.58 -4.24 -17.33
CA SER A 224 -10.42 -3.50 -16.83
C SER A 224 -9.14 -3.79 -17.62
N ARG A 225 -8.96 -5.03 -18.10
CA ARG A 225 -7.81 -5.40 -18.95
C ARG A 225 -7.91 -4.73 -20.33
N ALA A 226 -9.06 -4.79 -20.97
CA ALA A 226 -9.28 -4.14 -22.26
C ALA A 226 -9.07 -2.61 -22.18
N MET A 227 -9.52 -1.97 -21.10
CA MET A 227 -9.27 -0.54 -20.87
C MET A 227 -7.78 -0.23 -20.73
N ALA A 228 -7.02 -1.06 -20.00
CA ALA A 228 -5.58 -0.86 -19.84
C ALA A 228 -4.83 -1.03 -21.15
N GLU A 229 -5.17 -2.04 -21.95
CA GLU A 229 -4.59 -2.28 -23.29
C GLU A 229 -4.86 -1.08 -24.22
N ALA A 230 -6.09 -0.56 -24.27
CA ALA A 230 -6.44 0.60 -25.08
C ALA A 230 -5.63 1.87 -24.68
N TRP A 231 -5.32 2.05 -23.39
CA TRP A 231 -4.45 3.13 -22.92
C TRP A 231 -3.00 2.96 -23.36
N ASP A 232 -2.49 1.74 -23.39
CA ASP A 232 -1.11 1.45 -23.80
C ASP A 232 -0.94 1.55 -25.32
N GLU A 233 -1.95 1.20 -26.12
CA GLU A 233 -1.97 1.41 -27.57
C GLU A 233 -2.04 2.89 -27.97
N ALA A 234 -2.71 3.72 -27.18
CA ALA A 234 -2.77 5.16 -27.38
C ALA A 234 -1.50 5.90 -26.92
N ALA A 235 -0.62 5.25 -26.15
CA ALA A 235 0.69 5.77 -25.82
C ALA A 235 1.57 5.76 -27.09
N GLU A 236 2.07 6.94 -27.52
CA GLU A 236 2.99 7.02 -28.65
C GLU A 236 4.10 5.98 -28.53
N VAL A 237 4.17 5.05 -29.47
CA VAL A 237 5.27 4.09 -29.59
C VAL A 237 6.54 4.92 -29.79
N PHE A 238 7.44 4.91 -28.83
CA PHE A 238 8.77 5.48 -28.99
C PHE A 238 9.46 4.75 -30.13
N SER A 239 9.41 5.30 -31.33
CA SER A 239 10.24 4.86 -32.44
C SER A 239 11.68 5.22 -32.10
N ILE A 240 12.50 4.17 -31.90
CA ILE A 240 13.95 4.26 -31.66
C ILE A 240 14.71 4.93 -32.81
N GLU A 241 14.06 5.25 -33.93
CA GLU A 241 14.64 5.84 -35.12
C GLU A 241 15.06 7.32 -35.03
N LYS A 242 14.80 8.01 -33.89
CA LYS A 242 15.17 9.43 -33.73
C LYS A 242 16.40 9.73 -32.88
N VAL A 243 17.22 8.73 -32.54
CA VAL A 243 18.46 8.92 -31.73
C VAL A 243 19.73 8.70 -32.55
N ALA A 244 19.64 8.48 -33.86
CA ALA A 244 20.80 8.35 -34.76
C ALA A 244 20.72 9.44 -35.82
N ALA A 245 20.98 10.70 -35.44
CA ALA A 245 21.36 11.78 -36.33
C ALA A 245 22.12 12.87 -35.55
#